data_fd27c022b68e804c1a5fb9fe2ba90f85
#
_entry.id   fd27c022b68e804c1a5fb9fe2ba90f85
#
_cell.length_a   1.000
_cell.length_b   1.000
_cell.length_c   1.000
_cell.angle_alpha   90.00
_cell.angle_beta   90.00
_cell.angle_gamma   90.00
#
_symmetry.space_group_name_H-M   'P 1'
#
loop_
_entity.id
_entity.type
_entity.pdbx_description
1 polymer ?
#
loop_
_entity_poly.entity_id
_entity_poly.type
_entity_poly.pdbx_seq_one_letter_code
_entity_poly.pdbx_strand_id
1 'polypeptide(L)'
;MPEPFATLINDADQRWHVFWAQKLNKRYPRYVASEPAQVYAALKHVRDQGLALGDRFIEWGSGFGVATSLAAQLGYEATGIELEEGLVQIAESLAATHQTGAEFINTSYIPEGYISYEHIGGTDIVPDDSFGHQSEPARYEEMDIGLDEIDVFFVYPWPGEQEMMLKLFESVASEDAILIAYYGDKEICIYRASAEAETEL
;
A
#
# COMPACT_ATOMS: atom_id res chain seq x y z
N MET A 1 20.35 6.70 -7.22
CA MET A 1 19.56 5.46 -7.16
C MET A 1 20.24 4.42 -8.02
N PRO A 2 20.38 3.17 -7.60
CA PRO A 2 20.96 2.08 -8.41
C PRO A 2 20.13 1.79 -9.65
N GLU A 3 20.78 1.26 -10.72
CA GLU A 3 20.19 1.05 -12.04
C GLU A 3 18.88 0.24 -12.06
N PRO A 4 18.71 -0.87 -11.33
CA PRO A 4 17.47 -1.65 -11.38
C PRO A 4 16.24 -0.83 -10.95
N PHE A 5 16.37 -0.03 -9.90
CA PHE A 5 15.30 0.83 -9.38
C PHE A 5 14.99 1.99 -10.35
N ALA A 6 16.03 2.60 -10.92
CA ALA A 6 15.86 3.69 -11.88
C ALA A 6 15.12 3.23 -13.15
N THR A 7 15.43 2.03 -13.63
CA THR A 7 14.80 1.44 -14.82
C THR A 7 13.33 1.13 -14.56
N LEU A 8 12.99 0.56 -13.40
CA LEU A 8 11.61 0.29 -12.99
C LEU A 8 10.80 1.60 -12.90
N ILE A 9 11.36 2.63 -12.25
CA ILE A 9 10.67 3.92 -12.09
C ILE A 9 10.44 4.59 -13.45
N ASN A 10 11.40 4.54 -14.35
CA ASN A 10 11.26 5.10 -15.69
C ASN A 10 10.16 4.37 -16.50
N ASP A 11 10.05 3.04 -16.39
CA ASP A 11 8.98 2.29 -17.04
C ASP A 11 7.61 2.62 -16.42
N ALA A 12 7.53 2.71 -15.09
CA ALA A 12 6.31 3.10 -14.41
C ALA A 12 5.83 4.50 -14.85
N ASP A 13 6.75 5.45 -15.00
CA ASP A 13 6.44 6.81 -15.50
C ASP A 13 5.94 6.78 -16.95
N GLN A 14 6.56 5.96 -17.82
CA GLN A 14 6.07 5.80 -19.19
C GLN A 14 4.66 5.20 -19.22
N ARG A 15 4.37 4.19 -18.39
CA ARG A 15 3.02 3.60 -18.25
C ARG A 15 2.02 4.62 -17.74
N TRP A 16 2.41 5.48 -16.80
CA TRP A 16 1.60 6.58 -16.31
C TRP A 16 1.24 7.56 -17.43
N HIS A 17 2.19 7.94 -18.29
CA HIS A 17 1.92 8.80 -19.45
C HIS A 17 0.94 8.15 -20.43
N VAL A 18 1.08 6.87 -20.72
CA VAL A 18 0.14 6.11 -21.58
C VAL A 18 -1.25 6.05 -20.95
N PHE A 19 -1.33 5.78 -19.65
CA PHE A 19 -2.58 5.76 -18.88
C PHE A 19 -3.36 7.08 -18.99
N TRP A 20 -2.67 8.21 -18.87
CA TRP A 20 -3.28 9.52 -19.04
C TRP A 20 -3.66 9.81 -20.49
N ALA A 21 -2.82 9.46 -21.46
CA ALA A 21 -3.12 9.63 -22.88
C ALA A 21 -4.37 8.84 -23.31
N GLN A 22 -4.58 7.67 -22.72
CA GLN A 22 -5.76 6.82 -22.91
C GLN A 22 -6.98 7.25 -22.07
N LYS A 23 -6.85 8.30 -21.26
CA LYS A 23 -7.91 8.81 -20.35
C LYS A 23 -8.37 7.80 -19.31
N LEU A 24 -7.55 6.85 -18.94
CA LEU A 24 -7.86 5.85 -17.92
C LEU A 24 -7.98 6.47 -16.52
N ASN A 25 -7.37 7.63 -16.29
CA ASN A 25 -7.60 8.44 -15.08
C ASN A 25 -9.08 8.78 -14.84
N LYS A 26 -9.94 8.75 -15.87
CA LYS A 26 -11.38 8.92 -15.70
C LYS A 26 -12.08 7.65 -15.24
N ARG A 27 -11.51 6.49 -15.58
CA ARG A 27 -12.02 5.19 -15.13
C ARG A 27 -11.53 4.86 -13.72
N TYR A 28 -10.33 5.29 -13.38
CA TYR A 28 -9.69 5.05 -12.08
C TYR A 28 -9.37 6.39 -11.39
N PRO A 29 -10.41 7.17 -10.98
CA PRO A 29 -10.22 8.53 -10.47
C PRO A 29 -9.49 8.58 -9.14
N ARG A 30 -9.48 7.48 -8.40
CA ARG A 30 -8.78 7.36 -7.12
C ARG A 30 -7.31 6.91 -7.26
N TYR A 31 -6.83 6.62 -8.45
CA TYR A 31 -5.43 6.30 -8.64
C TYR A 31 -4.57 7.57 -8.68
N VAL A 32 -3.70 7.71 -7.69
CA VAL A 32 -2.67 8.76 -7.61
C VAL A 32 -1.33 8.09 -7.31
N ALA A 33 -0.34 8.35 -8.16
CA ALA A 33 1.00 7.79 -7.96
C ALA A 33 1.72 8.52 -6.81
N SER A 34 2.37 7.76 -5.93
CA SER A 34 3.33 8.30 -4.97
C SER A 34 4.62 8.72 -5.67
N GLU A 35 5.49 9.50 -4.99
CA GLU A 35 6.83 9.85 -5.51
C GLU A 35 7.80 8.68 -5.29
N PRO A 36 8.20 7.92 -6.35
CA PRO A 36 8.92 6.67 -6.17
C PRO A 36 10.29 6.81 -5.51
N ALA A 37 10.97 7.94 -5.74
CA ALA A 37 12.29 8.18 -5.15
C ALA A 37 12.21 8.30 -3.61
N GLN A 38 11.13 8.87 -3.11
CA GLN A 38 10.91 9.01 -1.67
C GLN A 38 10.48 7.70 -1.03
N VAL A 39 9.59 6.96 -1.71
CA VAL A 39 9.19 5.62 -1.30
C VAL A 39 10.42 4.71 -1.19
N TYR A 40 11.26 4.71 -2.23
CA TYR A 40 12.53 3.97 -2.20
C TYR A 40 13.41 4.37 -1.01
N ALA A 41 13.55 5.68 -0.75
CA ALA A 41 14.38 6.15 0.36
C ALA A 41 13.83 5.70 1.72
N ALA A 42 12.51 5.73 1.92
CA ALA A 42 11.86 5.29 3.15
C ALA A 42 12.00 3.78 3.36
N LEU A 43 11.70 2.97 2.34
CA LEU A 43 11.87 1.51 2.38
C LEU A 43 13.32 1.11 2.70
N LYS A 44 14.25 1.75 1.99
CA LYS A 44 15.68 1.52 2.23
C LYS A 44 16.10 1.94 3.64
N HIS A 45 15.57 3.05 4.15
CA HIS A 45 15.85 3.51 5.52
C HIS A 45 15.36 2.49 6.56
N VAL A 46 14.12 2.01 6.45
CA VAL A 46 13.56 0.99 7.35
C VAL A 46 14.46 -0.25 7.37
N ARG A 47 14.88 -0.72 6.19
CA ARG A 47 15.73 -1.90 6.05
C ARG A 47 17.14 -1.68 6.59
N ASP A 48 17.81 -0.58 6.18
CA ASP A 48 19.20 -0.30 6.57
C ASP A 48 19.36 -0.06 8.08
N GLN A 49 18.32 0.49 8.73
CA GLN A 49 18.32 0.74 10.17
C GLN A 49 17.80 -0.46 10.98
N GLY A 50 17.32 -1.53 10.30
CA GLY A 50 16.75 -2.68 10.98
C GLY A 50 15.54 -2.29 11.85
N LEU A 51 14.66 -1.42 11.34
CA LEU A 51 13.52 -0.94 12.11
C LEU A 51 12.43 -2.01 12.23
N ALA A 52 12.23 -2.84 11.21
CA ALA A 52 11.33 -3.98 11.22
C ALA A 52 12.06 -5.25 11.67
N LEU A 53 11.32 -6.18 12.28
CA LEU A 53 11.87 -7.46 12.75
C LEU A 53 12.06 -8.49 11.64
N GLY A 54 11.28 -8.38 10.56
CA GLY A 54 11.33 -9.26 9.39
C GLY A 54 11.25 -8.47 8.09
N ASP A 55 10.92 -9.16 7.00
CA ASP A 55 10.93 -8.61 5.65
C ASP A 55 9.61 -8.82 4.87
N ARG A 56 8.54 -9.23 5.54
CA ARG A 56 7.20 -9.31 4.96
C ARG A 56 6.59 -7.93 4.82
N PHE A 57 6.32 -7.56 3.57
CA PHE A 57 5.83 -6.24 3.22
C PHE A 57 4.46 -6.30 2.56
N ILE A 58 3.57 -5.37 2.94
CA ILE A 58 2.27 -5.18 2.27
C ILE A 58 2.05 -3.71 1.90
N GLU A 59 1.52 -3.48 0.68
CA GLU A 59 1.04 -2.18 0.24
C GLU A 59 -0.49 -2.17 0.15
N TRP A 60 -1.13 -1.27 0.86
CA TRP A 60 -2.57 -1.03 0.78
C TRP A 60 -2.91 0.00 -0.30
N GLY A 61 -3.62 -0.45 -1.36
CA GLY A 61 -3.93 0.37 -2.53
C GLY A 61 -2.72 0.50 -3.46
N SER A 62 -2.22 -0.63 -3.97
CA SER A 62 -0.94 -0.66 -4.68
C SER A 62 -0.93 0.03 -6.05
N GLY A 63 -2.09 0.32 -6.64
CA GLY A 63 -2.16 0.98 -7.94
C GLY A 63 -1.33 0.27 -9.00
N PHE A 64 -0.31 0.93 -9.53
CA PHE A 64 0.65 0.34 -10.48
C PHE A 64 1.70 -0.58 -9.83
N GLY A 65 1.64 -0.80 -8.52
CA GLY A 65 2.56 -1.68 -7.79
C GLY A 65 4.00 -1.20 -7.73
N VAL A 66 4.22 0.11 -7.83
CA VAL A 66 5.58 0.68 -7.84
C VAL A 66 6.25 0.52 -6.49
N ALA A 67 5.57 0.85 -5.38
CA ALA A 67 6.14 0.72 -4.05
C ALA A 67 6.37 -0.75 -3.70
N THR A 68 5.41 -1.64 -4.00
CA THR A 68 5.55 -3.09 -3.83
C THR A 68 6.75 -3.64 -4.62
N SER A 69 6.89 -3.23 -5.90
CA SER A 69 8.01 -3.67 -6.74
C SER A 69 9.36 -3.15 -6.26
N LEU A 70 9.41 -1.91 -5.72
CA LEU A 70 10.62 -1.35 -5.10
C LEU A 70 10.99 -2.10 -3.81
N ALA A 71 9.99 -2.45 -3.00
CA ALA A 71 10.18 -3.24 -1.79
C ALA A 71 10.75 -4.63 -2.15
N ALA A 72 10.17 -5.33 -3.12
CA ALA A 72 10.66 -6.62 -3.59
C ALA A 72 12.12 -6.54 -4.09
N GLN A 73 12.47 -5.52 -4.89
CA GLN A 73 13.86 -5.31 -5.33
C GLN A 73 14.82 -4.98 -4.18
N LEU A 74 14.32 -4.42 -3.08
CA LEU A 74 15.09 -4.22 -1.85
C LEU A 74 15.21 -5.49 -1.02
N GLY A 75 14.56 -6.59 -1.41
CA GLY A 75 14.61 -7.90 -0.76
C GLY A 75 13.56 -8.11 0.32
N TYR A 76 12.44 -7.39 0.25
CA TYR A 76 11.23 -7.71 1.01
C TYR A 76 10.45 -8.83 0.30
N GLU A 77 9.73 -9.66 1.06
CA GLU A 77 8.64 -10.49 0.57
C GLU A 77 7.42 -9.57 0.40
N ALA A 78 7.21 -9.08 -0.83
CA ALA A 78 6.34 -7.93 -1.05
C ALA A 78 5.05 -8.29 -1.77
N THR A 79 3.92 -7.97 -1.13
CA THR A 79 2.56 -8.11 -1.67
C THR A 79 1.87 -6.76 -1.76
N GLY A 80 1.24 -6.48 -2.90
CA GLY A 80 0.38 -5.31 -3.10
C GLY A 80 -1.10 -5.70 -3.15
N ILE A 81 -1.94 -4.95 -2.46
CA ILE A 81 -3.40 -5.12 -2.51
C ILE A 81 -4.00 -3.96 -3.28
N GLU A 82 -4.84 -4.30 -4.26
CA GLU A 82 -5.52 -3.31 -5.09
C GLU A 82 -6.93 -3.79 -5.46
N LEU A 83 -7.92 -2.91 -5.32
CA LEU A 83 -9.31 -3.22 -5.59
C LEU A 83 -9.62 -3.27 -7.09
N GLU A 84 -8.95 -2.46 -7.87
CA GLU A 84 -9.19 -2.29 -9.31
C GLU A 84 -8.37 -3.31 -10.12
N GLU A 85 -9.02 -4.34 -10.63
CA GLU A 85 -8.39 -5.41 -11.43
C GLU A 85 -7.49 -4.87 -12.57
N GLY A 86 -7.93 -3.79 -13.23
CA GLY A 86 -7.13 -3.21 -14.32
C GLY A 86 -5.85 -2.52 -13.84
N LEU A 87 -5.78 -2.06 -12.59
CA LEU A 87 -4.54 -1.57 -11.98
C LEU A 87 -3.65 -2.74 -11.56
N VAL A 88 -4.23 -3.81 -11.00
CA VAL A 88 -3.50 -5.05 -10.69
C VAL A 88 -2.79 -5.59 -11.93
N GLN A 89 -3.48 -5.67 -13.08
CA GLN A 89 -2.88 -6.14 -14.34
C GLN A 89 -1.69 -5.26 -14.78
N ILE A 90 -1.75 -3.95 -14.54
CA ILE A 90 -0.62 -3.04 -14.81
C ILE A 90 0.54 -3.33 -13.86
N ALA A 91 0.24 -3.54 -12.57
CA ALA A 91 1.23 -3.84 -11.54
C ALA A 91 1.95 -5.17 -11.80
N GLU A 92 1.20 -6.23 -12.09
CA GLU A 92 1.75 -7.55 -12.47
C GLU A 92 2.64 -7.46 -13.71
N SER A 93 2.19 -6.72 -14.74
CA SER A 93 2.98 -6.50 -15.96
C SER A 93 4.28 -5.73 -15.67
N LEU A 94 4.26 -4.74 -14.77
CA LEU A 94 5.45 -4.00 -14.36
C LEU A 94 6.42 -4.92 -13.61
N ALA A 95 5.92 -5.66 -12.62
CA ALA A 95 6.72 -6.60 -11.83
C ALA A 95 7.35 -7.70 -12.70
N ALA A 96 6.59 -8.27 -13.63
CA ALA A 96 7.08 -9.29 -14.57
C ALA A 96 8.17 -8.73 -15.50
N THR A 97 7.98 -7.51 -16.03
CA THR A 97 8.98 -6.85 -16.91
C THR A 97 10.31 -6.68 -16.20
N HIS A 98 10.28 -6.31 -14.92
CA HIS A 98 11.48 -6.03 -14.11
C HIS A 98 11.89 -7.21 -13.22
N GLN A 99 11.20 -8.34 -13.30
CA GLN A 99 11.48 -9.57 -12.53
C GLN A 99 11.66 -9.29 -11.04
N THR A 100 10.78 -8.46 -10.48
CA THR A 100 10.91 -8.00 -9.09
C THR A 100 10.57 -9.09 -8.07
N GLY A 101 9.70 -10.03 -8.44
CA GLY A 101 9.15 -11.03 -7.51
C GLY A 101 8.01 -10.50 -6.64
N ALA A 102 7.54 -9.27 -6.88
CA ALA A 102 6.37 -8.72 -6.19
C ALA A 102 5.10 -9.47 -6.60
N GLU A 103 4.22 -9.70 -5.64
CA GLU A 103 2.92 -10.34 -5.83
C GLU A 103 1.79 -9.31 -5.66
N PHE A 104 0.64 -9.56 -6.33
CA PHE A 104 -0.51 -8.65 -6.26
C PHE A 104 -1.79 -9.43 -6.08
N ILE A 105 -2.69 -8.90 -5.22
CA ILE A 105 -3.98 -9.50 -4.92
C ILE A 105 -5.07 -8.50 -5.25
N ASN A 106 -6.04 -8.92 -6.07
CA ASN A 106 -7.19 -8.10 -6.40
C ASN A 106 -8.27 -8.21 -5.32
N THR A 107 -8.16 -7.41 -4.29
CA THR A 107 -9.10 -7.39 -3.16
C THR A 107 -9.09 -6.04 -2.44
N SER A 108 -10.03 -5.86 -1.52
CA SER A 108 -10.02 -4.73 -0.58
C SER A 108 -8.94 -4.94 0.49
N TYR A 109 -8.28 -3.87 0.90
CA TYR A 109 -7.36 -3.91 2.05
C TYR A 109 -8.10 -3.85 3.40
N ILE A 110 -9.40 -3.57 3.42
CA ILE A 110 -10.19 -3.53 4.66
C ILE A 110 -10.60 -4.94 5.04
N PRO A 111 -10.17 -5.48 6.20
CA PRO A 111 -10.51 -6.82 6.65
C PRO A 111 -12.01 -7.01 6.86
N GLU A 112 -12.48 -8.25 6.71
CA GLU A 112 -13.85 -8.61 7.06
C GLU A 112 -14.12 -8.32 8.55
N GLY A 113 -15.25 -7.67 8.83
CA GLY A 113 -15.64 -7.32 10.20
C GLY A 113 -14.96 -6.10 10.79
N TYR A 114 -14.05 -5.43 10.06
CA TYR A 114 -13.54 -4.13 10.47
C TYR A 114 -14.67 -3.11 10.44
N ILE A 115 -14.99 -2.56 11.62
CA ILE A 115 -16.17 -1.70 11.82
C ILE A 115 -16.04 -0.42 11.03
N SER A 116 -17.03 -0.23 10.26
CA SER A 116 -17.28 0.71 9.22
C SER A 116 -16.67 2.11 9.41
N TYR A 117 -16.19 2.55 8.34
CA TYR A 117 -15.88 3.88 7.85
C TYR A 117 -16.75 5.03 8.40
N GLU A 118 -18.04 4.78 8.62
CA GLU A 118 -18.98 5.77 9.17
C GLU A 118 -18.62 6.21 10.60
N HIS A 119 -17.95 5.39 11.37
CA HIS A 119 -17.56 5.70 12.74
C HIS A 119 -16.23 6.46 12.84
N ILE A 120 -15.52 6.63 11.73
CA ILE A 120 -14.17 7.21 11.68
C ILE A 120 -14.20 8.63 11.09
N GLY A 121 -15.36 9.13 10.67
CA GLY A 121 -15.52 10.53 10.22
C GLY A 121 -15.10 10.81 8.79
N GLY A 122 -14.94 9.75 7.97
CA GLY A 122 -14.54 9.89 6.56
C GLY A 122 -15.67 10.16 5.56
N THR A 123 -16.89 10.34 6.01
CA THR A 123 -18.08 10.47 5.14
C THR A 123 -18.14 11.75 4.32
N ASP A 124 -17.42 12.79 4.69
CA ASP A 124 -17.59 14.12 4.09
C ASP A 124 -16.75 14.37 2.83
N ILE A 125 -15.81 13.49 2.49
CA ILE A 125 -14.81 13.76 1.45
C ILE A 125 -14.90 12.82 0.25
N VAL A 126 -15.49 11.64 0.42
CA VAL A 126 -15.59 10.65 -0.66
C VAL A 126 -17.06 10.40 -0.99
N PRO A 127 -17.49 10.59 -2.25
CA PRO A 127 -18.86 10.24 -2.65
C PRO A 127 -19.14 8.78 -2.33
N ASP A 128 -20.32 8.49 -1.81
CA ASP A 128 -20.83 7.16 -1.45
C ASP A 128 -20.63 6.12 -2.58
N ASP A 129 -20.73 6.58 -3.83
CA ASP A 129 -20.48 5.79 -5.04
C ASP A 129 -19.03 5.32 -5.21
N SER A 130 -18.06 5.88 -4.49
CA SER A 130 -16.65 5.49 -4.57
C SER A 130 -16.35 4.21 -3.79
N PHE A 131 -17.23 3.88 -2.84
CA PHE A 131 -17.26 2.60 -2.13
C PHE A 131 -18.30 1.63 -2.67
N GLY A 132 -18.97 2.01 -3.76
CA GLY A 132 -20.09 1.27 -4.36
C GLY A 132 -19.74 -0.11 -4.95
N HIS A 133 -18.50 -0.46 -4.99
CA HIS A 133 -18.09 -1.85 -4.99
C HIS A 133 -17.94 -2.29 -3.54
N GLN A 134 -19.07 -2.45 -2.86
CA GLN A 134 -19.14 -3.25 -1.65
C GLN A 134 -18.72 -4.65 -2.02
N SER A 135 -17.40 -4.69 -2.32
CA SER A 135 -16.55 -5.40 -1.43
C SER A 135 -16.99 -6.83 -1.23
N GLU A 136 -16.49 -7.64 -2.09
CA GLU A 136 -16.10 -8.94 -1.55
C GLU A 136 -15.23 -8.65 -0.32
N PRO A 137 -15.43 -9.36 0.80
CA PRO A 137 -14.60 -9.23 1.98
C PRO A 137 -13.13 -9.37 1.59
N ALA A 138 -12.25 -8.68 2.29
CA ALA A 138 -10.83 -8.75 2.05
C ALA A 138 -10.38 -10.21 2.05
N ARG A 139 -9.91 -10.70 0.92
CA ARG A 139 -9.47 -12.08 0.77
C ARG A 139 -8.00 -12.20 1.19
N TYR A 140 -7.69 -11.78 2.41
CA TYR A 140 -6.38 -12.06 2.99
C TYR A 140 -6.11 -13.56 3.09
N GLU A 141 -7.17 -14.40 3.01
CA GLU A 141 -7.05 -15.85 2.89
C GLU A 141 -6.34 -16.31 1.61
N GLU A 142 -6.29 -15.47 0.58
CA GLU A 142 -5.46 -15.71 -0.63
C GLU A 142 -3.98 -15.42 -0.38
N MET A 143 -3.67 -14.70 0.68
CA MET A 143 -2.32 -14.61 1.22
C MET A 143 -2.16 -15.76 2.20
N ASP A 144 -1.28 -16.68 1.97
CA ASP A 144 -0.97 -17.78 2.92
C ASP A 144 -0.41 -17.28 4.28
N ILE A 145 -0.52 -15.96 4.56
CA ILE A 145 -0.04 -15.26 5.76
C ILE A 145 -1.11 -14.32 6.31
N GLY A 146 -1.19 -14.23 7.65
CA GLY A 146 -2.05 -13.26 8.34
C GLY A 146 -1.47 -11.84 8.32
N LEU A 147 -2.33 -10.83 8.52
CA LEU A 147 -1.87 -9.44 8.66
C LEU A 147 -0.98 -9.23 9.89
N ASP A 148 -1.17 -10.03 10.92
CA ASP A 148 -0.34 -10.08 12.13
C ASP A 148 1.06 -10.66 11.89
N GLU A 149 1.31 -11.24 10.72
CA GLU A 149 2.62 -11.73 10.31
C GLU A 149 3.37 -10.74 9.40
N ILE A 150 2.77 -9.58 9.08
CA ILE A 150 3.39 -8.53 8.26
C ILE A 150 4.29 -7.64 9.12
N ASP A 151 5.50 -7.43 8.66
CA ASP A 151 6.51 -6.61 9.36
C ASP A 151 6.50 -5.16 8.92
N VAL A 152 6.16 -4.89 7.64
CA VAL A 152 6.18 -3.55 7.05
C VAL A 152 4.93 -3.30 6.22
N PHE A 153 4.18 -2.29 6.58
CA PHE A 153 3.02 -1.80 5.85
C PHE A 153 3.40 -0.51 5.12
N PHE A 154 2.85 -0.33 3.93
CA PHE A 154 2.94 0.93 3.19
C PHE A 154 1.55 1.38 2.76
N VAL A 155 1.30 2.69 2.88
CA VAL A 155 0.04 3.29 2.43
C VAL A 155 0.26 4.71 1.90
N TYR A 156 -0.52 5.07 0.87
CA TYR A 156 -0.72 6.44 0.45
C TYR A 156 -2.19 6.81 0.64
N PRO A 157 -2.58 7.27 1.85
CA PRO A 157 -3.98 7.53 2.15
C PRO A 157 -4.49 8.75 1.39
N TRP A 158 -5.77 8.72 1.04
CA TRP A 158 -6.45 9.92 0.56
C TRP A 158 -6.51 10.99 1.65
N PRO A 159 -6.59 12.29 1.24
CA PRO A 159 -6.81 13.36 2.20
C PRO A 159 -8.07 13.08 3.06
N GLY A 160 -7.89 13.06 4.37
CA GLY A 160 -8.95 12.73 5.34
C GLY A 160 -9.00 11.25 5.77
N GLU A 161 -8.28 10.35 5.10
CA GLU A 161 -8.22 8.92 5.47
C GLU A 161 -7.02 8.57 6.38
N GLN A 162 -6.16 9.54 6.72
CA GLN A 162 -4.93 9.30 7.46
C GLN A 162 -5.18 8.64 8.84
N GLU A 163 -6.16 9.17 9.59
CA GLU A 163 -6.50 8.63 10.89
C GLU A 163 -7.10 7.22 10.80
N MET A 164 -7.94 6.98 9.78
CA MET A 164 -8.50 5.66 9.51
C MET A 164 -7.40 4.64 9.24
N MET A 165 -6.42 4.98 8.40
CA MET A 165 -5.32 4.09 8.05
C MET A 165 -4.43 3.77 9.26
N LEU A 166 -4.19 4.74 10.13
CA LEU A 166 -3.46 4.50 11.38
C LEU A 166 -4.23 3.54 12.29
N LYS A 167 -5.55 3.77 12.49
CA LYS A 167 -6.39 2.88 13.30
C LYS A 167 -6.49 1.47 12.71
N LEU A 168 -6.58 1.37 11.38
CA LEU A 168 -6.55 0.07 10.72
C LEU A 168 -5.23 -0.65 10.99
N PHE A 169 -4.11 0.04 10.80
CA PHE A 169 -2.79 -0.52 11.11
C PHE A 169 -2.69 -0.97 12.56
N GLU A 170 -3.06 -0.13 13.54
CA GLU A 170 -3.05 -0.47 14.96
C GLU A 170 -3.93 -1.69 15.30
N SER A 171 -5.00 -1.91 14.55
CA SER A 171 -5.95 -3.01 14.79
C SER A 171 -5.50 -4.36 14.22
N VAL A 172 -4.60 -4.38 13.23
CA VAL A 172 -4.23 -5.61 12.52
C VAL A 172 -2.76 -5.97 12.64
N ALA A 173 -1.90 -4.99 12.95
CA ALA A 173 -0.46 -5.19 13.01
C ALA A 173 -0.02 -5.81 14.32
N SER A 174 1.00 -6.67 14.25
CA SER A 174 1.70 -7.15 15.44
C SER A 174 2.53 -6.04 16.08
N GLU A 175 2.90 -6.26 17.34
CA GLU A 175 3.88 -5.43 18.04
C GLU A 175 5.18 -5.34 17.22
N ASP A 176 5.76 -4.15 17.19
CA ASP A 176 6.96 -3.78 16.43
C ASP A 176 6.81 -3.73 14.90
N ALA A 177 5.66 -4.05 14.32
CA ALA A 177 5.42 -3.81 12.90
C ALA A 177 5.54 -2.32 12.56
N ILE A 178 5.97 -2.03 11.34
CA ILE A 178 6.23 -0.67 10.85
C ILE A 178 5.18 -0.28 9.82
N LEU A 179 4.59 0.91 9.97
CA LEU A 179 3.81 1.55 8.91
C LEU A 179 4.62 2.70 8.30
N ILE A 180 4.80 2.66 6.99
CA ILE A 180 5.31 3.78 6.19
C ILE A 180 4.11 4.44 5.54
N ALA A 181 3.75 5.64 5.98
CA ALA A 181 2.65 6.43 5.41
C ALA A 181 3.21 7.59 4.59
N TYR A 182 2.89 7.61 3.29
CA TYR A 182 3.22 8.71 2.39
C TYR A 182 2.02 9.65 2.30
N TYR A 183 2.19 10.92 2.68
CA TYR A 183 1.09 11.91 2.70
C TYR A 183 1.11 12.90 1.52
N GLY A 184 1.98 12.68 0.56
CA GLY A 184 2.20 13.63 -0.54
C GLY A 184 3.17 14.75 -0.15
N ASP A 185 3.41 15.69 -1.05
CA ASP A 185 4.26 16.88 -0.84
C ASP A 185 5.61 16.62 -0.14
N LYS A 186 6.16 15.41 -0.35
CA LYS A 186 7.42 14.94 0.27
C LYS A 186 7.30 14.58 1.76
N GLU A 187 6.12 14.44 2.28
CA GLU A 187 5.92 14.00 3.65
C GLU A 187 5.78 12.48 3.72
N ILE A 188 6.70 11.86 4.45
CA ILE A 188 6.64 10.44 4.81
C ILE A 188 6.78 10.33 6.32
N CYS A 189 5.84 9.62 6.94
CA CYS A 189 5.88 9.28 8.35
C CYS A 189 6.11 7.78 8.51
N ILE A 190 6.88 7.43 9.53
CA ILE A 190 7.13 6.04 9.92
C ILE A 190 6.59 5.84 11.32
N TYR A 191 5.65 4.93 11.48
CA TYR A 191 5.03 4.58 12.75
C TYR A 191 5.44 3.16 13.12
N ARG A 192 5.44 2.86 14.41
CA ARG A 192 5.67 1.53 14.95
C ARG A 192 4.43 1.12 15.74
N ALA A 193 3.92 -0.09 15.51
CA ALA A 193 2.88 -0.66 16.34
C ALA A 193 3.44 -0.88 17.75
N SER A 194 2.70 -0.44 18.75
CA SER A 194 3.01 -0.68 20.17
C SER A 194 1.94 -1.58 20.75
N ALA A 195 2.33 -2.48 21.66
CA ALA A 195 1.34 -3.18 22.46
C ALA A 195 0.42 -2.16 23.13
N GLU A 196 -0.90 -2.35 23.05
CA GLU A 196 -1.84 -1.55 23.83
C GLU A 196 -1.40 -1.62 25.29
N ALA A 197 -1.16 -0.47 25.91
CA ALA A 197 -1.03 -0.42 27.35
C ALA A 197 -2.38 -0.93 27.90
N GLU A 198 -2.39 -2.12 28.52
CA GLU A 198 -3.56 -2.62 29.24
C GLU A 198 -4.01 -1.47 30.15
N THR A 199 -5.13 -0.85 29.80
CA THR A 199 -5.78 0.12 30.66
C THR A 199 -6.33 -0.67 31.82
N GLU A 200 -5.57 -0.77 32.91
CA GLU A 200 -6.09 -1.26 34.17
C GLU A 200 -7.31 -0.40 34.54
N LEU A 201 -8.46 -1.06 34.57
CA LEU A 201 -9.75 -0.52 35.05
C LEU A 201 -9.77 -0.57 36.59
#